data_3c89d83c209a6f06d0323a94469aa1a4
#
_entry.id   3c89d83c209a6f06d0323a94469aa1a4
#
_cell.length_a   1.000
_cell.length_b   1.000
_cell.length_c   1.000
_cell.angle_alpha   90.00
_cell.angle_beta   90.00
_cell.angle_gamma   90.00
#
_symmetry.space_group_name_H-M   'P 1'
#
loop_
_entity.id
_entity.type
_entity.pdbx_description
1 polymer ?
#
loop_
_entity_poly.entity_id
_entity_poly.type
_entity_poly.pdbx_seq_one_letter_code
_entity_poly.pdbx_strand_id
1 'polypeptide(L)'
;QHPDSDVIDTRKLNSGETIRRRRKCAACGKRFTTYERVESVSLTVVKKNGEREPYDREKLMRGVRTACYRRPVSAQQLESFANDVESALMGLDEQEVSSTTIGDIAMAQLRELDEVAYIRFASVYRAFTDIGKLREAVEELLEPEQGIENQAVPAKPQSG
;
A
#
# COMPACT_ATOMS: atom_id res chain seq x y z
N GLN A 1 20.43 -21.89 28.05
CA GLN A 1 19.47 -22.27 27.00
C GLN A 1 20.20 -23.12 25.98
N HIS A 2 19.69 -24.32 25.69
CA HIS A 2 20.25 -25.19 24.67
C HIS A 2 19.73 -24.74 23.28
N PRO A 3 20.58 -24.63 22.25
CA PRO A 3 20.17 -24.10 20.96
C PRO A 3 19.20 -25.02 20.19
N ASP A 4 19.25 -26.34 20.42
CA ASP A 4 18.49 -27.31 19.64
C ASP A 4 17.15 -27.67 20.30
N SER A 5 16.10 -27.69 19.46
CA SER A 5 14.76 -28.09 19.87
C SER A 5 13.94 -28.64 18.69
N ASP A 6 13.17 -29.71 18.97
CA ASP A 6 12.25 -30.32 18.01
C ASP A 6 10.89 -29.65 18.05
N VAL A 7 10.26 -29.48 16.89
CA VAL A 7 8.86 -29.03 16.79
C VAL A 7 7.94 -30.24 16.94
N ILE A 8 7.06 -30.21 17.95
CA ILE A 8 6.12 -31.30 18.25
C ILE A 8 4.67 -30.99 17.87
N ASP A 9 4.32 -29.71 17.68
CA ASP A 9 3.00 -29.29 17.21
C ASP A 9 3.10 -27.92 16.53
N THR A 10 2.30 -27.72 15.47
CA THR A 10 2.24 -26.46 14.71
C THR A 10 0.80 -26.09 14.46
N ARG A 11 0.40 -24.87 14.79
CA ARG A 11 -0.94 -24.32 14.52
C ARG A 11 -0.85 -22.93 13.91
N LYS A 12 -1.63 -22.70 12.85
CA LYS A 12 -1.82 -21.37 12.28
C LYS A 12 -2.89 -20.63 13.09
N LEU A 13 -2.63 -19.39 13.43
CA LEU A 13 -3.53 -18.48 14.13
C LEU A 13 -3.76 -17.24 13.24
N ASN A 14 -4.86 -16.52 13.46
CA ASN A 14 -5.19 -15.28 12.77
C ASN A 14 -5.05 -15.40 11.23
N SER A 15 -5.82 -16.31 10.63
CA SER A 15 -5.84 -16.53 9.18
C SER A 15 -4.47 -16.84 8.52
N GLY A 16 -3.49 -17.23 9.35
CA GLY A 16 -2.15 -17.62 8.85
C GLY A 16 -1.02 -16.64 9.16
N GLU A 17 -1.31 -15.45 9.66
CA GLU A 17 -0.31 -14.41 9.98
C GLU A 17 0.60 -14.77 11.16
N THR A 18 0.15 -15.68 12.02
CA THR A 18 0.92 -16.14 13.18
C THR A 18 0.96 -17.66 13.20
N ILE A 19 2.16 -18.22 13.33
CA ILE A 19 2.36 -19.66 13.51
C ILE A 19 2.77 -19.90 14.97
N ARG A 20 1.94 -20.67 15.71
CA ARG A 20 2.29 -21.15 17.03
C ARG A 20 2.95 -22.50 16.92
N ARG A 21 4.19 -22.63 17.42
CA ARG A 21 4.90 -23.93 17.47
C ARG A 21 5.12 -24.34 18.91
N ARG A 22 4.76 -25.59 19.23
CA ARG A 22 5.15 -26.23 20.47
C ARG A 22 6.43 -27.01 20.25
N ARG A 23 7.44 -26.72 21.06
CA ARG A 23 8.77 -27.26 20.93
C ARG A 23 9.18 -28.06 22.15
N LYS A 24 10.11 -29.00 21.98
CA LYS A 24 10.75 -29.80 23.04
C LYS A 24 12.26 -29.60 22.93
N CYS A 25 12.91 -29.19 24.02
CA CYS A 25 14.37 -29.10 24.07
C CYS A 25 15.00 -30.48 23.89
N ALA A 26 15.95 -30.60 22.98
CA ALA A 26 16.63 -31.88 22.71
C ALA A 26 17.45 -32.35 23.91
N ALA A 27 18.04 -31.42 24.69
CA ALA A 27 18.92 -31.77 25.81
C ALA A 27 18.16 -32.11 27.11
N CYS A 28 17.13 -31.33 27.50
CA CYS A 28 16.48 -31.49 28.81
C CYS A 28 15.02 -31.93 28.70
N GLY A 29 14.47 -32.13 27.51
CA GLY A 29 13.09 -32.56 27.28
C GLY A 29 12.00 -31.54 27.65
N LYS A 30 12.36 -30.34 28.16
CA LYS A 30 11.44 -29.30 28.56
C LYS A 30 10.66 -28.81 27.34
N ARG A 31 9.33 -28.68 27.50
CA ARG A 31 8.46 -28.17 26.45
C ARG A 31 8.25 -26.66 26.61
N PHE A 32 8.28 -25.94 25.48
CA PHE A 32 8.00 -24.50 25.42
C PHE A 32 7.26 -24.17 24.13
N THR A 33 6.71 -22.97 24.07
CA THR A 33 5.95 -22.49 22.91
C THR A 33 6.66 -21.30 22.32
N THR A 34 6.78 -21.27 20.98
CA THR A 34 7.24 -20.12 20.22
C THR A 34 6.13 -19.63 19.29
N TYR A 35 6.16 -18.35 18.99
CA TYR A 35 5.30 -17.74 18.01
C TYR A 35 6.17 -17.16 16.91
N GLU A 36 5.90 -17.58 15.68
CA GLU A 36 6.47 -16.93 14.50
C GLU A 36 5.40 -15.99 13.96
N ARG A 37 5.76 -14.74 13.78
CA ARG A 37 4.93 -13.73 13.17
C ARG A 37 5.65 -13.23 11.94
N VAL A 38 4.88 -12.90 10.90
CA VAL A 38 5.44 -12.11 9.81
C VAL A 38 5.88 -10.79 10.43
N GLU A 39 7.16 -10.49 10.37
CA GLU A 39 7.64 -9.17 10.74
C GLU A 39 7.10 -8.20 9.70
N SER A 40 6.10 -7.42 10.07
CA SER A 40 5.68 -6.30 9.24
C SER A 40 6.83 -5.30 9.29
N VAL A 41 7.61 -5.24 8.22
CA VAL A 41 8.56 -4.14 8.02
C VAL A 41 7.72 -2.87 8.06
N SER A 42 7.90 -2.06 9.11
CA SER A 42 7.18 -0.81 9.22
C SER A 42 7.72 0.12 8.14
N LEU A 43 6.89 0.38 7.13
CA LEU A 43 7.22 1.30 6.05
C LEU A 43 7.51 2.68 6.64
N THR A 44 8.67 3.23 6.32
CA THR A 44 9.08 4.57 6.75
C THR A 44 8.74 5.57 5.66
N VAL A 45 8.08 6.65 6.03
CA VAL A 45 7.74 7.76 5.13
C VAL A 45 8.78 8.87 5.23
N VAL A 46 9.39 9.22 4.12
CA VAL A 46 10.28 10.37 4.00
C VAL A 46 9.48 11.58 3.53
N LYS A 47 9.39 12.60 4.37
CA LYS A 47 8.70 13.87 4.04
C LYS A 47 9.51 14.74 3.09
N LYS A 48 8.86 15.74 2.47
CA LYS A 48 9.52 16.73 1.59
C LYS A 48 10.67 17.49 2.27
N ASN A 49 10.62 17.67 3.60
CA ASN A 49 11.67 18.31 4.40
C ASN A 49 12.78 17.34 4.86
N GLY A 50 12.72 16.06 4.45
CA GLY A 50 13.67 15.03 4.82
C GLY A 50 13.40 14.31 6.14
N GLU A 51 12.39 14.73 6.92
CA GLU A 51 11.99 14.02 8.13
C GLU A 51 11.45 12.63 7.81
N ARG A 52 11.72 11.69 8.72
CA ARG A 52 11.24 10.31 8.64
C ARG A 52 10.19 10.05 9.70
N GLU A 53 9.09 9.44 9.32
CA GLU A 53 8.04 8.98 10.23
C GLU A 53 7.52 7.61 9.79
N PRO A 54 6.97 6.79 10.70
CA PRO A 54 6.27 5.56 10.33
C PRO A 54 5.08 5.88 9.42
N TYR A 55 4.78 4.97 8.47
CA TYR A 55 3.55 5.05 7.69
C TYR A 55 2.33 4.98 8.63
N ASP A 56 1.42 5.89 8.44
CA ASP A 56 0.17 5.98 9.21
C ASP A 56 -1.04 5.96 8.25
N ARG A 57 -1.69 4.80 8.18
CA ARG A 57 -2.92 4.59 7.39
C ARG A 57 -4.00 5.61 7.73
N GLU A 58 -4.22 5.90 9.02
CA GLU A 58 -5.27 6.82 9.45
C GLU A 58 -4.98 8.28 9.02
N LYS A 59 -3.71 8.65 8.95
CA LYS A 59 -3.30 9.96 8.45
C LYS A 59 -3.66 10.13 6.97
N LEU A 60 -3.38 9.12 6.14
CA LEU A 60 -3.79 9.10 4.74
C LEU A 60 -5.32 9.14 4.62
N MET A 61 -6.00 8.22 5.32
CA MET A 61 -7.45 8.08 5.23
C MET A 61 -8.23 9.29 5.73
N ARG A 62 -7.67 10.08 6.64
CA ARG A 62 -8.27 11.36 7.05
C ARG A 62 -8.38 12.33 5.88
N GLY A 63 -7.32 12.46 5.07
CA GLY A 63 -7.33 13.28 3.86
C GLY A 63 -8.33 12.78 2.83
N VAL A 64 -8.34 11.47 2.59
CA VAL A 64 -9.24 10.81 1.63
C VAL A 64 -10.70 10.96 2.05
N ARG A 65 -11.04 10.70 3.32
CA ARG A 65 -12.42 10.91 3.84
C ARG A 65 -12.89 12.36 3.69
N THR A 66 -12.00 13.33 3.90
CA THR A 66 -12.30 14.73 3.69
C THR A 66 -12.59 15.04 2.22
N ALA A 67 -11.80 14.49 1.31
CA ALA A 67 -12.01 14.64 -0.13
C ALA A 67 -13.33 13.99 -0.59
N CYS A 68 -13.67 12.82 -0.04
CA CYS A 68 -14.89 12.07 -0.33
C CYS A 68 -16.14 12.60 0.41
N TYR A 69 -16.02 13.66 1.21
CA TYR A 69 -17.17 14.20 1.95
C TYR A 69 -18.31 14.59 1.02
N ARG A 70 -19.52 14.07 1.29
CA ARG A 70 -20.74 14.20 0.45
C ARG A 70 -20.58 13.67 -0.98
N ARG A 71 -19.69 12.69 -1.18
CA ARG A 71 -19.62 11.92 -2.43
C ARG A 71 -20.29 10.57 -2.20
N PRO A 72 -20.80 9.91 -3.27
CA PRO A 72 -21.44 8.59 -3.19
C PRO A 72 -20.40 7.47 -3.03
N VAL A 73 -19.47 7.63 -2.10
CA VAL A 73 -18.41 6.67 -1.77
C VAL A 73 -18.74 5.99 -0.46
N SER A 74 -18.93 4.69 -0.51
CA SER A 74 -19.28 3.88 0.68
C SER A 74 -18.09 3.64 1.59
N ALA A 75 -18.36 3.28 2.85
CA ALA A 75 -17.31 2.89 3.79
C ALA A 75 -16.51 1.67 3.31
N GLN A 76 -17.16 0.74 2.61
CA GLN A 76 -16.49 -0.43 2.04
C GLN A 76 -15.51 -0.04 0.92
N GLN A 77 -15.89 0.88 0.05
CA GLN A 77 -15.00 1.40 -1.00
C GLN A 77 -13.79 2.14 -0.41
N LEU A 78 -13.99 2.92 0.67
CA LEU A 78 -12.88 3.57 1.39
C LEU A 78 -11.93 2.55 2.03
N GLU A 79 -12.46 1.45 2.56
CA GLU A 79 -11.65 0.38 3.12
C GLU A 79 -10.86 -0.38 2.03
N SER A 80 -11.51 -0.69 0.89
CA SER A 80 -10.83 -1.26 -0.28
C SER A 80 -9.72 -0.34 -0.77
N PHE A 81 -10.00 0.94 -0.95
CA PHE A 81 -9.02 1.96 -1.33
C PHE A 81 -7.78 1.93 -0.43
N ALA A 82 -7.98 1.87 0.90
CA ALA A 82 -6.86 1.85 1.84
C ALA A 82 -6.00 0.59 1.67
N ASN A 83 -6.65 -0.58 1.47
CA ASN A 83 -5.96 -1.85 1.26
C ASN A 83 -5.19 -1.87 -0.06
N ASP A 84 -5.77 -1.28 -1.12
CA ASP A 84 -5.16 -1.23 -2.45
C ASP A 84 -3.93 -0.31 -2.45
N VAL A 85 -3.99 0.84 -1.74
CA VAL A 85 -2.82 1.71 -1.54
C VAL A 85 -1.73 0.99 -0.76
N GLU A 86 -2.07 0.30 0.34
CA GLU A 86 -1.10 -0.47 1.13
C GLU A 86 -0.48 -1.60 0.32
N SER A 87 -1.27 -2.31 -0.47
CA SER A 87 -0.78 -3.36 -1.37
C SER A 87 0.19 -2.82 -2.41
N ALA A 88 -0.11 -1.65 -2.99
CA ALA A 88 0.77 -0.97 -3.93
C ALA A 88 2.10 -0.55 -3.28
N LEU A 89 2.03 -0.01 -2.05
CA LEU A 89 3.23 0.36 -1.29
C LEU A 89 4.10 -0.85 -0.94
N MET A 90 3.50 -1.96 -0.52
CA MET A 90 4.21 -3.21 -0.25
C MET A 90 4.83 -3.80 -1.52
N GLY A 91 4.20 -3.60 -2.68
CA GLY A 91 4.70 -4.05 -3.98
C GLY A 91 5.95 -3.30 -4.46
N LEU A 92 6.30 -2.16 -3.86
CA LEU A 92 7.54 -1.44 -4.17
C LEU A 92 8.80 -2.13 -3.63
N ASP A 93 8.63 -3.06 -2.67
CA ASP A 93 9.74 -3.78 -1.98
C ASP A 93 10.78 -2.82 -1.35
N GLU A 94 10.32 -1.63 -0.94
CA GLU A 94 11.13 -0.58 -0.33
C GLU A 94 10.79 -0.43 1.15
N GLN A 95 11.80 -0.20 1.99
CA GLN A 95 11.60 0.08 3.42
C GLN A 95 11.29 1.56 3.69
N GLU A 96 11.72 2.43 2.79
CA GLU A 96 11.47 3.88 2.85
C GLU A 96 10.77 4.34 1.57
N VAL A 97 9.65 5.03 1.71
CA VAL A 97 8.93 5.65 0.58
C VAL A 97 8.77 7.15 0.81
N SER A 98 8.81 7.92 -0.27
CA SER A 98 8.53 9.35 -0.17
C SER A 98 7.04 9.61 0.10
N SER A 99 6.74 10.66 0.85
CA SER A 99 5.35 11.12 0.99
C SER A 99 4.72 11.49 -0.36
N THR A 100 5.54 11.83 -1.35
CA THR A 100 5.12 12.10 -2.73
C THR A 100 4.64 10.84 -3.43
N THR A 101 5.40 9.74 -3.33
CA THR A 101 5.01 8.44 -3.89
C THR A 101 3.68 7.95 -3.31
N ILE A 102 3.50 8.06 -1.98
CA ILE A 102 2.23 7.69 -1.33
C ILE A 102 1.06 8.52 -1.88
N GLY A 103 1.25 9.82 -2.02
CA GLY A 103 0.22 10.70 -2.54
C GLY A 103 -0.10 10.44 -4.00
N ASP A 104 0.89 10.11 -4.84
CA ASP A 104 0.68 9.80 -6.25
C ASP A 104 -0.09 8.48 -6.41
N ILE A 105 0.23 7.45 -5.61
CA ILE A 105 -0.54 6.20 -5.55
C ILE A 105 -1.98 6.46 -5.11
N ALA A 106 -2.16 7.26 -4.05
CA ALA A 106 -3.50 7.61 -3.56
C ALA A 106 -4.31 8.40 -4.60
N MET A 107 -3.67 9.32 -5.34
CA MET A 107 -4.33 10.08 -6.40
C MET A 107 -4.74 9.20 -7.57
N ALA A 108 -3.88 8.28 -8.02
CA ALA A 108 -4.22 7.34 -9.08
C ALA A 108 -5.47 6.52 -8.72
N GLN A 109 -5.56 6.04 -7.49
CA GLN A 109 -6.72 5.28 -7.02
C GLN A 109 -7.98 6.14 -6.80
N LEU A 110 -7.81 7.39 -6.34
CA LEU A 110 -8.94 8.32 -6.22
C LEU A 110 -9.55 8.70 -7.56
N ARG A 111 -8.74 8.77 -8.63
CA ARG A 111 -9.20 9.04 -9.99
C ARG A 111 -10.24 8.01 -10.43
N GLU A 112 -9.97 6.72 -10.16
CA GLU A 112 -10.88 5.61 -10.46
C GLU A 112 -12.10 5.56 -9.53
N LEU A 113 -11.94 5.99 -8.29
CA LEU A 113 -12.98 5.91 -7.27
C LEU A 113 -14.02 7.02 -7.42
N ASP A 114 -13.56 8.28 -7.54
CA ASP A 114 -14.41 9.47 -7.67
C ASP A 114 -13.58 10.69 -8.12
N GLU A 115 -13.82 11.17 -9.34
CA GLU A 115 -13.08 12.27 -9.96
C GLU A 115 -13.14 13.58 -9.15
N VAL A 116 -14.28 13.87 -8.51
CA VAL A 116 -14.43 15.09 -7.68
C VAL A 116 -13.60 14.95 -6.39
N ALA A 117 -13.57 13.76 -5.78
CA ALA A 117 -12.71 13.50 -4.63
C ALA A 117 -11.23 13.59 -5.04
N TYR A 118 -10.85 13.10 -6.21
CA TYR A 118 -9.51 13.27 -6.77
C TYR A 118 -9.12 14.75 -6.83
N ILE A 119 -9.93 15.62 -7.46
CA ILE A 119 -9.65 17.06 -7.57
C ILE A 119 -9.51 17.72 -6.21
N ARG A 120 -10.38 17.38 -5.25
CA ARG A 120 -10.31 17.91 -3.87
C ARG A 120 -9.04 17.49 -3.16
N PHE A 121 -8.66 16.22 -3.28
CA PHE A 121 -7.42 15.70 -2.70
C PHE A 121 -6.21 16.34 -3.35
N ALA A 122 -6.17 16.39 -4.69
CA ALA A 122 -5.10 16.98 -5.48
C ALA A 122 -4.89 18.46 -5.15
N SER A 123 -5.97 19.23 -4.91
CA SER A 123 -5.88 20.65 -4.59
C SER A 123 -5.07 20.93 -3.31
N VAL A 124 -5.18 20.05 -2.32
CA VAL A 124 -4.44 20.15 -1.06
C VAL A 124 -3.06 19.50 -1.19
N TYR A 125 -3.00 18.31 -1.79
CA TYR A 125 -1.78 17.52 -1.90
C TYR A 125 -0.73 18.15 -2.83
N ARG A 126 -1.14 18.63 -4.02
CA ARG A 126 -0.31 19.35 -4.98
C ARG A 126 -0.18 20.84 -4.63
N ALA A 127 -0.87 21.30 -3.57
CA ALA A 127 -0.87 22.70 -3.11
C ALA A 127 -1.14 23.67 -4.26
N PHE A 128 -2.31 23.57 -4.91
CA PHE A 128 -2.68 24.48 -6.00
C PHE A 128 -2.60 25.94 -5.54
N THR A 129 -1.83 26.74 -6.24
CA THR A 129 -1.58 28.14 -5.93
C THR A 129 -2.56 29.09 -6.62
N ASP A 130 -3.18 28.62 -7.69
CA ASP A 130 -4.08 29.42 -8.54
C ASP A 130 -5.08 28.53 -9.30
N ILE A 131 -6.04 29.18 -9.94
CA ILE A 131 -7.12 28.52 -10.70
C ILE A 131 -6.61 27.80 -11.96
N GLY A 132 -5.45 28.19 -12.48
CA GLY A 132 -4.83 27.56 -13.65
C GLY A 132 -4.42 26.12 -13.32
N LYS A 133 -3.83 25.90 -12.14
CA LYS A 133 -3.47 24.55 -11.65
C LYS A 133 -4.68 23.64 -11.45
N LEU A 134 -5.80 24.21 -10.97
CA LEU A 134 -7.05 23.47 -10.87
C LEU A 134 -7.58 23.09 -12.25
N ARG A 135 -7.53 24.01 -13.23
CA ARG A 135 -7.95 23.73 -14.60
C ARG A 135 -7.12 22.63 -15.23
N GLU A 136 -5.80 22.70 -15.11
CA GLU A 136 -4.89 21.66 -15.62
C GLU A 136 -5.25 20.27 -15.07
N ALA A 137 -5.51 20.16 -13.76
CA ALA A 137 -5.89 18.89 -13.12
C ALA A 137 -7.27 18.38 -13.59
N VAL A 138 -8.20 19.26 -13.94
CA VAL A 138 -9.50 18.89 -14.52
C VAL A 138 -9.31 18.44 -15.98
N GLU A 139 -8.49 19.15 -16.77
CA GLU A 139 -8.18 18.80 -18.14
C GLU A 139 -7.51 17.42 -18.22
N GLU A 140 -6.57 17.10 -17.31
CA GLU A 140 -5.94 15.77 -17.17
C GLU A 140 -6.97 14.63 -16.97
N LEU A 141 -8.10 14.92 -16.29
CA LEU A 141 -9.17 13.93 -16.08
C LEU A 141 -10.05 13.74 -17.31
N LEU A 142 -10.23 14.81 -18.11
CA LEU A 142 -11.10 14.81 -19.27
C LEU A 142 -10.41 14.25 -20.54
N GLU A 143 -9.07 14.18 -20.55
CA GLU A 143 -8.33 13.53 -21.61
C GLU A 143 -8.55 12.02 -21.53
N PRO A 144 -9.09 11.36 -22.59
CA PRO A 144 -9.19 9.91 -22.61
C PRO A 144 -7.79 9.30 -22.53
N GLU A 145 -7.60 8.31 -21.69
CA GLU A 145 -6.36 7.53 -21.67
C GLU A 145 -6.05 7.08 -23.11
N GLN A 146 -5.00 7.66 -23.70
CA GLN A 146 -4.49 7.15 -24.96
C GLN A 146 -4.02 5.72 -24.68
N GLY A 147 -4.82 4.75 -25.19
CA GLY A 147 -4.55 3.34 -24.98
C GLY A 147 -3.10 3.04 -25.25
N ILE A 148 -2.46 2.36 -24.32
CA ILE A 148 -1.15 1.75 -24.52
C ILE A 148 -1.37 0.76 -25.66
N GLU A 149 -1.11 1.20 -26.89
CA GLU A 149 -1.03 0.33 -28.06
C GLU A 149 0.01 -0.73 -27.73
N ASN A 150 -0.50 -1.93 -27.56
CA ASN A 150 0.19 -3.18 -27.35
C ASN A 150 1.28 -3.29 -28.44
N GLN A 151 2.52 -2.89 -28.12
CA GLN A 151 3.65 -3.14 -29.00
C GLN A 151 3.83 -4.65 -29.06
N ALA A 152 3.26 -5.23 -30.13
CA ALA A 152 3.42 -6.60 -30.51
C ALA A 152 4.93 -6.95 -30.53
N VAL A 153 5.32 -7.88 -29.67
CA VAL A 153 6.67 -8.45 -29.65
C VAL A 153 6.91 -9.09 -31.03
N PRO A 154 7.93 -8.68 -31.79
CA PRO A 154 8.21 -9.31 -33.08
C PRO A 154 8.63 -10.76 -32.88
N ALA A 155 7.93 -11.68 -33.54
CA ALA A 155 8.23 -13.08 -33.58
C ALA A 155 9.66 -13.33 -34.08
N LYS A 156 10.45 -14.12 -33.34
CA LYS A 156 11.76 -14.59 -33.76
C LYS A 156 11.63 -15.41 -35.05
N PRO A 157 12.49 -15.21 -36.06
CA PRO A 157 12.53 -16.09 -37.23
C PRO A 157 13.04 -17.47 -36.82
N GLN A 158 12.29 -18.49 -37.16
CA GLN A 158 12.74 -19.89 -37.08
C GLN A 158 13.76 -20.11 -38.20
N SER A 159 14.98 -20.39 -37.79
CA SER A 159 16.02 -20.86 -38.72
C SER A 159 15.78 -22.36 -38.97
N GLY A 160 15.66 -22.71 -40.26
CA GLY A 160 15.67 -24.09 -40.75
C GLY A 160 17.02 -24.78 -40.66
#